data_2a0861a8708df6e7363b8ea76350345d
#
_entry.id   2a0861a8708df6e7363b8ea76350345d
#
_cell.length_a   1.000
_cell.length_b   1.000
_cell.length_c   1.000
_cell.angle_alpha   90.00
_cell.angle_beta   90.00
_cell.angle_gamma   90.00
#
_symmetry.space_group_name_H-M   'P 1'
#
loop_
_entity.id
_entity.type
_entity.pdbx_description
1 polymer ?
#
loop_
_entity_poly.entity_id
_entity_poly.type
_entity_poly.pdbx_seq_one_letter_code
_entity_poly.pdbx_strand_id
1 'polypeptide(L)'
;FSHPNYDNHPVVGVSWEQANAFCAWRTEYLLKGMGAQAKWIQRYRLPSEAEWEYAARGKEGNRFPWEQEDTKSDAGCYYANFKPGEGNYTKDGSLITSRCGIFSANSNGLYDMAGNVAEWTSTVYTEAGVLQMSDMNPELFYNAAKEDPYYMKKNTVRGGSWKDPEKFIQSVSRTYE
;
A
#
# COMPACT_ATOMS: atom_id res chain seq x y z
N PHE A 1 -18.27 9.23 -0.25
CA PHE A 1 -17.26 9.30 -1.34
C PHE A 1 -17.83 9.56 -2.72
N SER A 2 -19.13 9.84 -2.87
CA SER A 2 -19.75 10.16 -4.17
C SER A 2 -19.63 11.64 -4.58
N HIS A 3 -18.89 12.45 -3.83
CA HIS A 3 -18.71 13.86 -4.14
C HIS A 3 -17.51 14.06 -5.07
N PRO A 4 -17.61 14.84 -6.18
CA PRO A 4 -16.56 15.04 -7.17
C PRO A 4 -15.20 15.49 -6.61
N ASN A 5 -15.17 16.14 -5.44
CA ASN A 5 -13.92 16.54 -4.79
C ASN A 5 -13.03 15.35 -4.42
N TYR A 6 -13.58 14.13 -4.33
CA TYR A 6 -12.87 12.91 -3.98
C TYR A 6 -12.52 12.02 -5.16
N ASP A 7 -12.82 12.44 -6.40
CA ASP A 7 -12.58 11.61 -7.58
C ASP A 7 -11.13 11.18 -7.78
N ASN A 8 -10.19 11.99 -7.28
CA ASN A 8 -8.75 11.71 -7.33
C ASN A 8 -8.17 11.30 -5.96
N HIS A 9 -8.99 11.03 -4.97
CA HIS A 9 -8.54 10.52 -3.67
C HIS A 9 -8.53 8.99 -3.67
N PRO A 10 -7.71 8.35 -2.83
CA PRO A 10 -7.71 6.92 -2.71
C PRO A 10 -9.05 6.41 -2.17
N VAL A 11 -9.45 5.23 -2.58
CA VAL A 11 -10.61 4.54 -2.02
C VAL A 11 -10.26 4.02 -0.63
N VAL A 12 -11.12 4.28 0.34
CA VAL A 12 -10.97 3.85 1.74
C VAL A 12 -12.14 2.99 2.21
N GLY A 13 -11.94 2.21 3.27
CA GLY A 13 -12.98 1.33 3.82
C GLY A 13 -13.28 0.11 2.94
N VAL A 14 -12.30 -0.35 2.19
CA VAL A 14 -12.39 -1.54 1.32
C VAL A 14 -11.80 -2.73 2.05
N SER A 15 -12.54 -3.84 2.16
CA SER A 15 -12.00 -5.07 2.73
C SER A 15 -11.02 -5.76 1.75
N TRP A 16 -10.21 -6.68 2.27
CA TRP A 16 -9.28 -7.46 1.46
C TRP A 16 -10.01 -8.26 0.35
N GLU A 17 -11.16 -8.85 0.67
CA GLU A 17 -11.97 -9.58 -0.32
C GLU A 17 -12.52 -8.65 -1.40
N GLN A 18 -12.94 -7.44 -1.03
CA GLN A 18 -13.40 -6.43 -2.00
C GLN A 18 -12.28 -5.97 -2.92
N ALA A 19 -11.06 -5.79 -2.38
CA ALA A 19 -9.89 -5.44 -3.18
C ALA A 19 -9.54 -6.55 -4.18
N ASN A 20 -9.57 -7.82 -3.75
CA ASN A 20 -9.37 -8.97 -4.65
C ASN A 20 -10.47 -9.07 -5.70
N ALA A 21 -11.73 -8.88 -5.31
CA ALA A 21 -12.87 -8.88 -6.24
C ALA A 21 -12.73 -7.77 -7.30
N PHE A 22 -12.24 -6.60 -6.89
CA PHE A 22 -11.94 -5.50 -7.83
C PHE A 22 -10.84 -5.90 -8.82
N CYS A 23 -9.77 -6.53 -8.37
CA CYS A 23 -8.69 -7.02 -9.24
C CYS A 23 -9.23 -8.01 -10.30
N ALA A 24 -10.06 -8.94 -9.87
CA ALA A 24 -10.72 -9.91 -10.76
C ALA A 24 -11.62 -9.20 -11.78
N TRP A 25 -12.49 -8.32 -11.32
CA TRP A 25 -13.37 -7.52 -12.18
C TRP A 25 -12.57 -6.67 -13.18
N ARG A 26 -11.52 -6.00 -12.73
CA ARG A 26 -10.67 -5.17 -13.61
C ARG A 26 -10.02 -5.99 -14.71
N THR A 27 -9.56 -7.20 -14.37
CA THR A 27 -9.02 -8.15 -15.35
C THR A 27 -10.05 -8.52 -16.41
N GLU A 28 -11.23 -8.94 -15.99
CA GLU A 28 -12.31 -9.32 -16.91
C GLU A 28 -12.78 -8.15 -17.80
N TYR A 29 -12.89 -6.96 -17.21
CA TYR A 29 -13.26 -5.75 -17.93
C TYR A 29 -12.29 -5.47 -19.08
N LEU A 30 -10.98 -5.56 -18.83
CA LEU A 30 -9.96 -5.34 -19.86
C LEU A 30 -9.97 -6.47 -20.92
N LEU A 31 -10.09 -7.73 -20.50
CA LEU A 31 -10.14 -8.86 -21.42
C LEU A 31 -11.33 -8.73 -22.41
N LYS A 32 -12.48 -8.29 -21.94
CA LYS A 32 -13.67 -8.05 -22.80
C LYS A 32 -13.45 -6.92 -23.82
N GLY A 33 -12.67 -5.88 -23.43
CA GLY A 33 -12.42 -4.71 -24.28
C GLY A 33 -11.32 -4.88 -25.34
N MET A 34 -10.41 -5.84 -25.19
CA MET A 34 -9.19 -5.92 -25.98
C MET A 34 -9.17 -6.97 -27.09
N GLY A 35 -10.20 -7.77 -27.25
CA GLY A 35 -10.31 -8.74 -28.35
C GLY A 35 -9.06 -9.63 -28.52
N ALA A 36 -8.45 -9.62 -29.70
CA ALA A 36 -7.26 -10.45 -30.00
C ALA A 36 -6.02 -10.10 -29.15
N GLN A 37 -5.97 -8.91 -28.56
CA GLN A 37 -4.86 -8.49 -27.71
C GLN A 37 -5.01 -9.01 -26.26
N ALA A 38 -6.15 -9.58 -25.90
CA ALA A 38 -6.43 -10.14 -24.56
C ALA A 38 -5.37 -11.16 -24.09
N LYS A 39 -4.74 -11.89 -25.01
CA LYS A 39 -3.68 -12.87 -24.71
C LYS A 39 -2.42 -12.26 -24.06
N TRP A 40 -2.22 -10.95 -24.13
CA TRP A 40 -1.09 -10.26 -23.56
C TRP A 40 -1.37 -9.62 -22.21
N ILE A 41 -2.64 -9.64 -21.74
CA ILE A 41 -3.03 -9.05 -20.48
C ILE A 41 -2.69 -10.01 -19.35
N GLN A 42 -1.87 -9.52 -18.42
CA GLN A 42 -1.69 -10.19 -17.13
C GLN A 42 -2.89 -9.91 -16.22
N ARG A 43 -3.24 -10.89 -15.40
CA ARG A 43 -4.31 -10.75 -14.43
C ARG A 43 -3.91 -9.76 -13.34
N TYR A 44 -4.80 -8.82 -13.05
CA TYR A 44 -4.66 -7.95 -11.89
C TYR A 44 -4.81 -8.77 -10.61
N ARG A 45 -3.97 -8.51 -9.66
CA ARG A 45 -3.99 -9.07 -8.31
C ARG A 45 -3.42 -8.08 -7.31
N LEU A 46 -3.65 -8.29 -6.03
CA LEU A 46 -2.88 -7.59 -5.01
C LEU A 46 -1.40 -7.99 -5.10
N PRO A 47 -0.47 -7.07 -4.85
CA PRO A 47 0.94 -7.41 -4.76
C PRO A 47 1.19 -8.31 -3.55
N SER A 48 2.19 -9.16 -3.60
CA SER A 48 2.72 -9.76 -2.40
C SER A 48 3.43 -8.68 -1.53
N GLU A 49 3.64 -8.98 -0.27
CA GLU A 49 4.36 -8.07 0.62
C GLU A 49 5.77 -7.76 0.10
N ALA A 50 6.49 -8.76 -0.41
CA ALA A 50 7.82 -8.60 -0.98
C ALA A 50 7.81 -7.75 -2.26
N GLU A 51 6.83 -7.95 -3.14
CA GLU A 51 6.65 -7.11 -4.34
C GLU A 51 6.35 -5.66 -3.96
N TRP A 52 5.47 -5.46 -2.97
CA TRP A 52 5.13 -4.13 -2.48
C TRP A 52 6.37 -3.42 -1.91
N GLU A 53 7.14 -4.11 -1.06
CA GLU A 53 8.35 -3.54 -0.45
C GLU A 53 9.40 -3.20 -1.50
N TYR A 54 9.65 -4.09 -2.45
CA TYR A 54 10.55 -3.83 -3.57
C TYR A 54 10.11 -2.62 -4.38
N ALA A 55 8.82 -2.51 -4.66
CA ALA A 55 8.24 -1.38 -5.38
C ALA A 55 8.40 -0.06 -4.61
N ALA A 56 8.18 -0.07 -3.29
CA ALA A 56 8.29 1.10 -2.43
C ALA A 56 9.74 1.57 -2.24
N ARG A 57 10.66 0.65 -1.95
CA ARG A 57 12.08 0.95 -1.67
C ARG A 57 12.87 1.45 -2.88
N GLY A 58 12.35 1.25 -4.07
CA GLY A 58 13.06 1.58 -5.29
C GLY A 58 14.33 0.74 -5.49
N LYS A 59 15.19 1.18 -6.41
CA LYS A 59 16.41 0.46 -6.77
C LYS A 59 17.48 0.47 -5.68
N GLU A 60 17.46 1.45 -4.80
CA GLU A 60 18.51 1.73 -3.83
C GLU A 60 18.22 1.14 -2.44
N GLY A 61 17.04 0.59 -2.24
CA GLY A 61 16.66 -0.05 -0.99
C GLY A 61 16.43 0.93 0.17
N ASN A 62 15.93 2.13 -0.11
CA ASN A 62 15.76 3.22 0.83
C ASN A 62 14.79 2.89 1.99
N ARG A 63 14.97 3.58 3.12
CA ARG A 63 14.09 3.51 4.28
C ARG A 63 12.68 4.01 3.95
N PHE A 64 12.58 5.07 3.16
CA PHE A 64 11.34 5.63 2.63
C PHE A 64 11.31 5.48 1.11
N PRO A 65 10.16 5.71 0.45
CA PRO A 65 10.09 5.71 -1.02
C PRO A 65 10.91 6.81 -1.72
N TRP A 66 11.52 7.70 -0.98
CA TRP A 66 12.42 8.77 -1.44
C TRP A 66 13.85 8.55 -0.93
N GLU A 67 14.82 9.31 -1.47
CA GLU A 67 16.25 9.15 -1.17
C GLU A 67 16.67 9.70 0.20
N GLN A 68 15.94 10.71 0.70
CA GLN A 68 16.27 11.37 1.96
C GLN A 68 15.91 10.49 3.16
N GLU A 69 16.72 10.56 4.20
CA GLU A 69 16.45 9.87 5.48
C GLU A 69 15.34 10.54 6.31
N ASP A 70 15.06 11.80 6.05
CA ASP A 70 14.03 12.59 6.72
C ASP A 70 12.69 12.54 5.99
N THR A 71 11.62 12.82 6.72
CA THR A 71 10.25 12.88 6.17
C THR A 71 9.88 14.24 5.58
N LYS A 72 10.81 15.20 5.64
CA LYS A 72 10.63 16.55 5.10
C LYS A 72 11.93 17.09 4.48
N SER A 73 11.77 17.99 3.52
CA SER A 73 12.87 18.70 2.90
C SER A 73 13.47 19.79 3.82
N ASP A 74 14.65 20.30 3.46
CA ASP A 74 15.27 21.46 4.13
C ASP A 74 14.38 22.71 4.13
N ALA A 75 13.51 22.85 3.12
CA ALA A 75 12.51 23.90 3.05
C ALA A 75 11.29 23.66 3.97
N GLY A 76 11.25 22.53 4.69
CA GLY A 76 10.19 22.19 5.62
C GLY A 76 8.96 21.52 5.00
N CYS A 77 8.96 21.20 3.69
CA CYS A 77 7.88 20.51 3.02
C CYS A 77 7.94 19.01 3.30
N TYR A 78 6.84 18.40 3.69
CA TYR A 78 6.75 16.94 3.89
C TYR A 78 6.70 16.21 2.55
N TYR A 79 7.23 14.98 2.54
CA TYR A 79 7.28 14.10 1.35
C TYR A 79 6.09 13.16 1.23
N ALA A 80 5.23 13.07 2.26
CA ALA A 80 4.07 12.21 2.29
C ALA A 80 2.97 12.78 3.20
N ASN A 81 1.75 12.27 3.04
CA ASN A 81 0.61 12.56 3.91
C ASN A 81 0.59 11.54 5.06
N PHE A 82 0.96 11.96 6.26
CA PHE A 82 1.02 11.12 7.47
C PHE A 82 0.87 12.01 8.72
N LYS A 83 0.93 11.43 9.92
CA LYS A 83 0.92 12.18 11.18
C LYS A 83 2.33 12.53 11.65
N PRO A 84 2.85 13.75 11.39
CA PRO A 84 4.24 14.10 11.66
C PRO A 84 4.58 14.34 13.13
N GLY A 85 3.63 14.27 14.05
CA GLY A 85 3.89 14.52 15.45
C GLY A 85 2.66 14.34 16.33
N GLU A 86 2.85 14.43 17.63
CA GLU A 86 1.76 14.30 18.59
C GLU A 86 0.72 15.41 18.42
N GLY A 87 -0.55 15.02 18.36
CA GLY A 87 -1.71 15.92 18.40
C GLY A 87 -1.95 16.78 17.16
N ASN A 88 -1.11 16.72 16.12
CA ASN A 88 -1.30 17.54 14.92
C ASN A 88 -1.25 16.73 13.63
N TYR A 89 -2.43 16.47 13.07
CA TYR A 89 -2.62 15.74 11.81
C TYR A 89 -2.49 16.63 10.55
N THR A 90 -2.35 17.94 10.72
CA THR A 90 -2.37 18.88 9.58
C THR A 90 -1.00 19.48 9.26
N LYS A 91 0.05 19.06 9.96
CA LYS A 91 1.41 19.60 9.75
C LYS A 91 1.95 19.36 8.34
N ASP A 92 1.54 18.24 7.73
CA ASP A 92 1.89 17.87 6.35
C ASP A 92 1.02 18.57 5.30
N GLY A 93 0.03 19.35 5.72
CA GLY A 93 -0.90 20.07 4.86
C GLY A 93 -2.25 19.36 4.62
N SER A 94 -2.46 18.16 5.18
CA SER A 94 -3.67 17.36 4.99
C SER A 94 -4.29 16.94 6.31
N LEU A 95 -5.60 17.03 6.46
CA LEU A 95 -6.34 16.55 7.64
C LEU A 95 -6.82 15.11 7.50
N ILE A 96 -7.02 14.68 6.26
CA ILE A 96 -7.53 13.37 5.84
C ILE A 96 -6.70 12.90 4.65
N THR A 97 -7.20 11.94 3.88
CA THR A 97 -6.56 11.52 2.63
C THR A 97 -6.34 12.71 1.69
N SER A 98 -5.23 12.75 1.03
CA SER A 98 -4.91 13.70 -0.04
C SER A 98 -5.17 13.08 -1.42
N ARG A 99 -5.17 13.93 -2.45
CA ARG A 99 -5.27 13.44 -3.84
C ARG A 99 -4.06 12.58 -4.16
N CYS A 100 -4.30 11.49 -4.89
CA CYS A 100 -3.23 10.63 -5.36
C CYS A 100 -2.23 11.40 -6.25
N GLY A 101 -0.95 11.16 -6.04
CA GLY A 101 0.12 11.71 -6.87
C GLY A 101 0.45 13.19 -6.62
N ILE A 102 0.06 13.77 -5.48
CA ILE A 102 0.48 15.15 -5.14
C ILE A 102 1.93 15.23 -4.63
N PHE A 103 2.46 14.13 -4.11
CA PHE A 103 3.86 14.02 -3.72
C PHE A 103 4.68 13.44 -4.87
N SER A 104 6.02 13.54 -4.79
CA SER A 104 6.90 13.02 -5.83
C SER A 104 6.85 11.50 -5.92
N ALA A 105 6.95 10.98 -7.14
CA ALA A 105 7.10 9.55 -7.36
C ALA A 105 8.48 9.05 -6.85
N ASN A 106 8.55 7.79 -6.46
CA ASN A 106 9.83 7.13 -6.17
C ASN A 106 10.62 6.80 -7.46
N SER A 107 11.80 6.18 -7.32
CA SER A 107 12.67 5.83 -8.45
C SER A 107 12.06 4.81 -9.43
N ASN A 108 11.00 4.11 -9.02
CA ASN A 108 10.21 3.21 -9.88
C ASN A 108 9.02 3.90 -10.56
N GLY A 109 8.83 5.21 -10.33
CA GLY A 109 7.71 5.98 -10.88
C GLY A 109 6.38 5.78 -10.14
N LEU A 110 6.41 5.24 -8.92
CA LEU A 110 5.22 5.00 -8.09
C LEU A 110 5.01 6.14 -7.11
N TYR A 111 3.74 6.52 -6.95
CA TYR A 111 3.30 7.57 -6.04
C TYR A 111 2.68 6.97 -4.78
N ASP A 112 2.64 7.77 -3.72
CA ASP A 112 1.91 7.50 -2.48
C ASP A 112 2.27 6.17 -1.78
N MET A 113 3.47 5.62 -2.05
CA MET A 113 3.98 4.40 -1.41
C MET A 113 4.29 4.58 0.09
N ALA A 114 4.08 5.76 0.64
CA ALA A 114 4.19 6.07 2.07
C ALA A 114 3.09 7.05 2.46
N GLY A 115 2.34 6.73 3.51
CA GLY A 115 1.25 7.54 3.99
C GLY A 115 0.02 7.55 3.07
N ASN A 116 -0.81 8.55 3.19
CA ASN A 116 -2.11 8.69 2.55
C ASN A 116 -3.09 7.58 2.97
N VAL A 117 -3.02 6.39 2.39
CA VAL A 117 -3.78 5.22 2.84
C VAL A 117 -2.87 4.00 2.94
N ALA A 118 -3.13 3.15 3.92
CA ALA A 118 -2.48 1.86 4.02
C ALA A 118 -3.03 0.90 2.94
N GLU A 119 -2.15 0.06 2.39
CA GLU A 119 -2.43 -0.74 1.21
C GLU A 119 -2.43 -2.24 1.51
N TRP A 120 -3.44 -2.94 1.01
CA TRP A 120 -3.55 -4.38 1.11
C TRP A 120 -2.48 -5.10 0.28
N THR A 121 -1.91 -6.16 0.86
CA THR A 121 -1.12 -7.14 0.11
C THR A 121 -1.83 -8.49 0.07
N SER A 122 -1.37 -9.40 -0.78
CA SER A 122 -1.87 -10.77 -0.84
C SER A 122 -1.29 -11.67 0.25
N THR A 123 -0.28 -11.22 0.98
CA THR A 123 0.45 -12.00 1.98
C THR A 123 -0.26 -12.00 3.32
N VAL A 124 -0.44 -13.17 3.92
CA VAL A 124 -0.99 -13.33 5.27
C VAL A 124 -0.01 -12.79 6.31
N TYR A 125 -0.53 -12.08 7.28
CA TYR A 125 0.30 -11.56 8.37
C TYR A 125 0.58 -12.63 9.42
N THR A 126 1.86 -12.84 9.72
CA THR A 126 2.32 -13.61 10.87
C THR A 126 3.44 -12.85 11.57
N GLU A 127 3.46 -12.83 12.91
CA GLU A 127 4.51 -12.16 13.68
C GLU A 127 5.88 -12.80 13.44
N ALA A 128 5.93 -14.11 13.28
CA ALA A 128 7.16 -14.88 13.03
C ALA A 128 7.53 -14.95 11.53
N GLY A 129 6.69 -14.44 10.64
CA GLY A 129 6.83 -14.64 9.19
C GLY A 129 8.18 -14.21 8.63
N VAL A 130 8.70 -13.07 9.10
CA VAL A 130 9.99 -12.55 8.64
C VAL A 130 11.17 -13.45 9.06
N LEU A 131 11.12 -14.01 10.27
CA LEU A 131 12.22 -14.83 10.81
C LEU A 131 12.24 -16.25 10.24
N GLN A 132 11.05 -16.82 9.97
CA GLN A 132 10.94 -18.20 9.51
C GLN A 132 11.11 -18.33 7.98
N MET A 133 11.05 -17.22 7.27
CA MET A 133 10.94 -17.21 5.82
C MET A 133 12.05 -16.46 5.10
N SER A 134 13.01 -15.90 5.83
CA SER A 134 14.11 -15.10 5.28
C SER A 134 15.00 -15.89 4.28
N ASP A 135 15.07 -17.21 4.44
CA ASP A 135 15.94 -18.07 3.62
C ASP A 135 15.41 -18.34 2.21
N MET A 136 14.10 -18.35 2.02
CA MET A 136 13.49 -18.79 0.75
C MET A 136 12.49 -17.79 0.17
N ASN A 137 12.28 -16.64 0.83
CA ASN A 137 11.25 -15.67 0.46
C ASN A 137 9.87 -16.30 0.16
N PRO A 138 9.37 -17.23 0.99
CA PRO A 138 8.09 -17.85 0.76
C PRO A 138 7.00 -16.84 1.06
N GLU A 139 6.15 -16.66 0.10
CA GLU A 139 4.92 -15.90 0.26
C GLU A 139 3.89 -16.79 0.96
N LEU A 140 3.41 -16.33 2.13
CA LEU A 140 2.30 -17.00 2.80
C LEU A 140 0.98 -16.55 2.19
N PHE A 141 0.36 -17.48 1.47
CA PHE A 141 -1.00 -17.33 1.00
C PHE A 141 -1.93 -18.24 1.81
N TYR A 142 -2.90 -17.65 2.45
CA TYR A 142 -3.96 -18.40 3.10
C TYR A 142 -5.30 -17.71 2.86
N ASN A 143 -6.21 -18.40 2.24
CA ASN A 143 -7.57 -17.90 2.06
C ASN A 143 -8.42 -18.41 3.23
N ALA A 144 -8.48 -17.62 4.29
CA ALA A 144 -9.16 -18.00 5.52
C ALA A 144 -10.65 -18.26 5.28
N ALA A 145 -11.12 -19.41 5.77
CA ALA A 145 -12.54 -19.74 5.79
C ALA A 145 -13.28 -18.88 6.82
N LYS A 146 -14.59 -18.78 6.68
CA LYS A 146 -15.43 -17.99 7.60
C LYS A 146 -15.30 -18.47 9.05
N GLU A 147 -15.11 -19.76 9.23
CA GLU A 147 -15.02 -20.47 10.51
C GLU A 147 -13.64 -20.37 11.16
N ASP A 148 -12.62 -19.95 10.41
CA ASP A 148 -11.25 -19.83 10.91
C ASP A 148 -11.13 -18.79 12.02
N PRO A 149 -10.22 -19.00 12.97
CA PRO A 149 -9.93 -18.02 14.02
C PRO A 149 -9.46 -16.69 13.45
N TYR A 150 -9.76 -15.61 14.15
CA TYR A 150 -9.44 -14.24 13.71
C TYR A 150 -7.97 -14.04 13.35
N TYR A 151 -7.05 -14.63 14.11
CA TYR A 151 -5.60 -14.49 13.84
C TYR A 151 -5.16 -15.08 12.49
N MET A 152 -5.93 -16.01 11.92
CA MET A 152 -5.67 -16.59 10.59
C MET A 152 -6.25 -15.73 9.45
N LYS A 153 -7.07 -14.73 9.78
CA LYS A 153 -7.72 -13.82 8.81
C LYS A 153 -6.96 -12.54 8.57
N LYS A 154 -5.85 -12.35 9.28
CA LYS A 154 -5.03 -11.14 9.17
C LYS A 154 -4.24 -11.15 7.87
N ASN A 155 -4.41 -10.10 7.08
CA ASN A 155 -3.57 -9.86 5.89
C ASN A 155 -2.61 -8.72 6.15
N THR A 156 -1.45 -8.79 5.54
CA THR A 156 -0.42 -7.75 5.69
C THR A 156 -0.85 -6.48 4.96
N VAL A 157 -0.72 -5.36 5.65
CA VAL A 157 -0.97 -4.01 5.14
C VAL A 157 0.33 -3.22 5.20
N ARG A 158 0.59 -2.42 4.17
CA ARG A 158 1.85 -1.69 3.99
C ARG A 158 1.61 -0.20 3.76
N GLY A 159 2.67 0.60 3.85
CA GLY A 159 2.70 2.03 3.53
C GLY A 159 2.25 2.96 4.64
N GLY A 160 1.46 2.49 5.59
CA GLY A 160 0.84 3.35 6.60
C GLY A 160 -0.16 4.34 6.00
N SER A 161 -0.75 5.19 6.82
CA SER A 161 -1.82 6.11 6.40
C SER A 161 -1.63 7.52 6.94
N TRP A 162 -2.46 8.45 6.50
CA TRP A 162 -2.50 9.85 6.97
C TRP A 162 -2.60 10.00 8.50
N LYS A 163 -3.12 9.01 9.21
CA LYS A 163 -3.27 9.02 10.67
C LYS A 163 -2.09 8.38 11.42
N ASP A 164 -1.17 7.74 10.70
CA ASP A 164 -0.09 6.96 11.29
C ASP A 164 1.19 7.78 11.44
N PRO A 165 1.96 7.59 12.53
CA PRO A 165 3.24 8.26 12.71
C PRO A 165 4.33 7.69 11.78
N GLU A 166 5.41 8.44 11.65
CA GLU A 166 6.55 8.17 10.77
C GLU A 166 7.00 6.71 10.71
N LYS A 167 7.07 6.03 11.86
CA LYS A 167 7.54 4.63 11.89
C LYS A 167 6.70 3.67 11.02
N PHE A 168 5.43 3.97 10.79
CA PHE A 168 4.54 3.12 10.01
C PHE A 168 4.57 3.40 8.51
N ILE A 169 5.07 4.56 8.10
CA ILE A 169 5.21 4.93 6.69
C ILE A 169 6.57 4.55 6.09
N GLN A 170 7.45 3.90 6.87
CA GLN A 170 8.70 3.36 6.35
C GLN A 170 8.42 2.18 5.41
N SER A 171 9.22 2.06 4.35
CA SER A 171 9.08 0.99 3.35
C SER A 171 9.13 -0.43 3.93
N VAL A 172 9.80 -0.61 5.07
CA VAL A 172 9.91 -1.91 5.77
C VAL A 172 8.80 -2.16 6.80
N SER A 173 8.01 -1.15 7.13
CA SER A 173 6.99 -1.27 8.19
C SER A 173 5.84 -2.17 7.77
N ARG A 174 5.49 -3.08 8.65
CA ARG A 174 4.41 -4.06 8.49
C ARG A 174 3.31 -3.83 9.50
N THR A 175 2.09 -3.85 9.05
CA THR A 175 0.89 -3.88 9.90
C THR A 175 -0.08 -4.92 9.37
N TYR A 176 -1.22 -5.09 10.02
CA TYR A 176 -2.25 -6.03 9.58
C TYR A 176 -3.65 -5.47 9.85
N GLU A 177 -4.57 -5.99 9.10
CA GLU A 177 -6.00 -5.74 9.30
C GLU A 177 -6.82 -6.99 8.98
#